data_df61f8b912f5ef14eaa2f17a32c0084b
#
_entry.id   df61f8b912f5ef14eaa2f17a32c0084b
#
_cell.length_a   1.000
_cell.length_b   1.000
_cell.length_c   1.000
_cell.angle_alpha   90.00
_cell.angle_beta   90.00
_cell.angle_gamma   90.00
#
_symmetry.space_group_name_H-M   'P 1'
#
loop_
_entity.id
_entity.type
_entity.pdbx_description
1 polymer ?
#
loop_
_entity_poly.entity_id
_entity_poly.type
_entity_poly.pdbx_seq_one_letter_code
_entity_poly.pdbx_strand_id
1 'polypeptide(L)'
;MKISVVMAVYNGEKYIEEQLMSILSQSIMPDELIIQDDGSSDSTTDKIQSITEKSDVSVKLIKNKENLGFSKNFITAISAASGEYIFLSDQDDIWKKDRIKRALSVMEDNENILALSSAFDLIDEDGVVIKKADNSKKLVNISQKEFIKHPKFPGMAMVFKKELWEYLQHNGKVDWESGIAHDWAINYVALKKRGMYKLEESLLCYRQHSFNTFGTAMAGGFNQKDKRIKLIKSLMDNARGIKAESQSEEKLLEGIVSFNEKRINFYEHDRLLRLLLHEFAHMKYISLRSIMGDIYTNLRGRNR
;
A
#
# COMPACT_ATOMS: atom_id res chain seq x y z
N MET A 1 -23.45 -5.62 9.13
CA MET A 1 -22.06 -5.24 8.76
C MET A 1 -21.30 -6.52 8.45
N LYS A 2 -20.77 -6.67 7.23
CA LYS A 2 -19.97 -7.84 6.81
C LYS A 2 -18.54 -7.42 6.56
N ILE A 3 -17.56 -8.21 7.02
CA ILE A 3 -16.14 -7.89 7.02
C ILE A 3 -15.40 -8.89 6.14
N SER A 4 -14.69 -8.41 5.12
CA SER A 4 -13.76 -9.20 4.33
C SER A 4 -12.33 -8.84 4.69
N VAL A 5 -11.48 -9.85 4.85
CA VAL A 5 -10.04 -9.68 4.79
C VAL A 5 -9.56 -10.23 3.46
N VAL A 6 -8.73 -9.46 2.77
CA VAL A 6 -8.14 -9.81 1.47
C VAL A 6 -6.64 -9.87 1.62
N MET A 7 -6.05 -11.02 1.29
CA MET A 7 -4.63 -11.28 1.38
C MET A 7 -4.07 -11.70 0.02
N ALA A 8 -3.01 -11.05 -0.42
CA ALA A 8 -2.21 -11.50 -1.57
C ALA A 8 -0.98 -12.27 -1.08
N VAL A 9 -0.72 -13.43 -1.68
CA VAL A 9 0.40 -14.29 -1.29
C VAL A 9 1.22 -14.73 -2.52
N TYR A 10 2.54 -14.86 -2.32
CA TYR A 10 3.49 -15.45 -3.27
C TYR A 10 4.75 -15.85 -2.55
N ASN A 11 5.06 -17.14 -2.54
CA ASN A 11 6.25 -17.73 -1.88
C ASN A 11 6.45 -17.18 -0.45
N GLY A 12 5.41 -17.29 0.37
CA GLY A 12 5.34 -16.72 1.72
C GLY A 12 5.49 -17.74 2.84
N GLU A 13 5.98 -18.95 2.56
CA GLU A 13 6.02 -20.07 3.53
C GLU A 13 6.66 -19.72 4.88
N LYS A 14 7.59 -18.75 4.88
CA LYS A 14 8.30 -18.35 6.11
C LYS A 14 7.41 -17.63 7.12
N TYR A 15 6.45 -16.83 6.67
CA TYR A 15 5.71 -15.90 7.54
C TYR A 15 4.19 -16.10 7.53
N ILE A 16 3.66 -16.82 6.52
CA ILE A 16 2.21 -16.94 6.30
C ILE A 16 1.46 -17.51 7.51
N GLU A 17 2.06 -18.42 8.27
CA GLU A 17 1.44 -19.01 9.46
C GLU A 17 1.18 -17.97 10.53
N GLU A 18 2.20 -17.16 10.88
CA GLU A 18 2.09 -16.13 11.89
C GLU A 18 1.07 -15.06 11.49
N GLN A 19 1.08 -14.65 10.23
CA GLN A 19 0.11 -13.68 9.71
C GLN A 19 -1.32 -14.21 9.74
N LEU A 20 -1.56 -15.44 9.28
CA LEU A 20 -2.89 -16.06 9.33
C LEU A 20 -3.41 -16.18 10.76
N MET A 21 -2.57 -16.65 11.70
CA MET A 21 -2.94 -16.77 13.11
C MET A 21 -3.29 -15.40 13.70
N SER A 22 -2.59 -14.33 13.32
CA SER A 22 -2.88 -12.97 13.77
C SER A 22 -4.25 -12.45 13.26
N ILE A 23 -4.69 -12.88 12.08
CA ILE A 23 -6.00 -12.54 11.53
C ILE A 23 -7.09 -13.41 12.15
N LEU A 24 -6.87 -14.71 12.26
CA LEU A 24 -7.83 -15.68 12.79
C LEU A 24 -7.99 -15.62 14.30
N SER A 25 -7.24 -14.78 15.01
CA SER A 25 -7.36 -14.54 16.45
C SER A 25 -7.82 -13.11 16.80
N GLN A 26 -8.37 -12.38 15.84
CA GLN A 26 -8.89 -11.04 16.08
C GLN A 26 -10.04 -11.03 17.09
N SER A 27 -10.17 -9.96 17.90
CA SER A 27 -11.26 -9.82 18.87
C SER A 27 -12.64 -9.67 18.21
N ILE A 28 -12.70 -9.17 16.99
CA ILE A 28 -13.83 -9.28 16.07
C ILE A 28 -13.32 -10.07 14.88
N MET A 29 -13.91 -11.23 14.65
CA MET A 29 -13.52 -12.11 13.53
C MET A 29 -14.03 -11.54 12.20
N PRO A 30 -13.28 -11.67 11.10
CA PRO A 30 -13.82 -11.39 9.79
C PRO A 30 -14.86 -12.45 9.41
N ASP A 31 -15.87 -12.05 8.60
CA ASP A 31 -16.85 -12.99 8.05
C ASP A 31 -16.25 -13.86 6.94
N GLU A 32 -15.25 -13.31 6.23
CA GLU A 32 -14.53 -14.05 5.20
C GLU A 32 -13.08 -13.61 5.06
N LEU A 33 -12.23 -14.55 4.65
CA LEU A 33 -10.83 -14.34 4.30
C LEU A 33 -10.60 -14.81 2.86
N ILE A 34 -10.34 -13.88 1.96
CA ILE A 34 -10.00 -14.15 0.56
C ILE A 34 -8.50 -14.14 0.42
N ILE A 35 -7.91 -15.28 0.10
CA ILE A 35 -6.47 -15.42 -0.12
C ILE A 35 -6.24 -15.67 -1.61
N GLN A 36 -5.49 -14.79 -2.25
CA GLN A 36 -5.13 -14.91 -3.65
C GLN A 36 -3.65 -15.28 -3.76
N ASP A 37 -3.38 -16.51 -4.20
CA ASP A 37 -2.03 -17.02 -4.42
C ASP A 37 -1.57 -16.75 -5.86
N ASP A 38 -0.45 -16.05 -5.99
CA ASP A 38 0.12 -15.63 -7.27
C ASP A 38 1.04 -16.69 -7.90
N GLY A 39 0.71 -17.97 -7.71
CA GLY A 39 1.45 -19.09 -8.25
C GLY A 39 2.66 -19.48 -7.40
N SER A 40 2.50 -19.58 -6.08
CA SER A 40 3.56 -20.03 -5.16
C SER A 40 4.06 -21.42 -5.53
N SER A 41 5.38 -21.61 -5.45
CA SER A 41 6.10 -22.86 -5.70
C SER A 41 6.67 -23.51 -4.43
N ASP A 42 6.56 -22.81 -3.30
CA ASP A 42 6.95 -23.29 -1.97
C ASP A 42 5.76 -23.90 -1.19
N SER A 43 5.92 -24.15 0.11
CA SER A 43 4.87 -24.73 0.96
C SER A 43 3.77 -23.73 1.38
N THR A 44 3.69 -22.53 0.79
CA THR A 44 2.72 -21.49 1.18
C THR A 44 1.29 -22.00 1.17
N THR A 45 0.86 -22.61 0.06
CA THR A 45 -0.53 -23.03 -0.09
C THR A 45 -0.90 -24.19 0.83
N ASP A 46 0.03 -25.11 1.09
CA ASP A 46 -0.20 -26.25 2.00
C ASP A 46 -0.37 -25.77 3.44
N LYS A 47 0.47 -24.82 3.87
CA LYS A 47 0.34 -24.19 5.19
C LYS A 47 -0.99 -23.44 5.33
N ILE A 48 -1.40 -22.66 4.32
CA ILE A 48 -2.69 -21.97 4.32
C ILE A 48 -3.82 -22.99 4.51
N GLN A 49 -3.87 -24.06 3.73
CA GLN A 49 -4.91 -25.07 3.83
C GLN A 49 -4.96 -25.72 5.22
N SER A 50 -3.80 -26.16 5.74
CA SER A 50 -3.72 -26.80 7.06
C SER A 50 -4.21 -25.92 8.20
N ILE A 51 -3.99 -24.60 8.13
CA ILE A 51 -4.41 -23.65 9.16
C ILE A 51 -5.91 -23.34 9.03
N THR A 52 -6.37 -23.12 7.79
CA THR A 52 -7.72 -22.64 7.52
C THR A 52 -8.79 -23.73 7.61
N GLU A 53 -8.43 -25.00 7.42
CA GLU A 53 -9.33 -26.14 7.66
C GLU A 53 -9.92 -26.22 9.08
N LYS A 54 -9.24 -25.61 10.05
CA LYS A 54 -9.64 -25.59 11.47
C LYS A 54 -10.30 -24.28 11.88
N SER A 55 -10.53 -23.37 10.93
CA SER A 55 -11.08 -22.05 11.22
C SER A 55 -12.58 -21.99 11.03
N ASP A 56 -13.26 -21.28 11.91
CA ASP A 56 -14.70 -20.94 11.76
C ASP A 56 -14.93 -19.81 10.74
N VAL A 57 -13.88 -19.13 10.27
CA VAL A 57 -13.95 -18.09 9.25
C VAL A 57 -14.10 -18.73 7.87
N SER A 58 -15.01 -18.19 7.05
CA SER A 58 -15.14 -18.61 5.64
C SER A 58 -13.87 -18.24 4.86
N VAL A 59 -13.03 -19.22 4.53
CA VAL A 59 -11.79 -18.98 3.80
C VAL A 59 -11.90 -19.42 2.36
N LYS A 60 -11.50 -18.54 1.43
CA LYS A 60 -11.45 -18.83 -0.01
C LYS A 60 -9.99 -18.64 -0.49
N LEU A 61 -9.31 -19.75 -0.77
CA LEU A 61 -8.01 -19.78 -1.41
C LEU A 61 -8.19 -19.87 -2.93
N ILE A 62 -7.72 -18.85 -3.66
CA ILE A 62 -7.75 -18.78 -5.11
C ILE A 62 -6.30 -18.80 -5.61
N LYS A 63 -5.99 -19.71 -6.54
CA LYS A 63 -4.64 -19.85 -7.12
C LYS A 63 -4.62 -19.33 -8.55
N ASN A 64 -3.69 -18.42 -8.85
CA ASN A 64 -3.43 -17.98 -10.21
C ASN A 64 -2.72 -19.11 -11.00
N LYS A 65 -2.95 -19.17 -12.30
CA LYS A 65 -2.23 -20.10 -13.19
C LYS A 65 -0.80 -19.63 -13.48
N GLU A 66 -0.56 -18.33 -13.38
CA GLU A 66 0.72 -17.66 -13.58
C GLU A 66 0.86 -16.48 -12.63
N ASN A 67 2.09 -15.99 -12.43
CA ASN A 67 2.33 -14.82 -11.60
C ASN A 67 1.87 -13.56 -12.31
N LEU A 68 0.87 -12.88 -11.74
CA LEU A 68 0.26 -11.65 -12.25
C LEU A 68 0.91 -10.38 -11.67
N GLY A 69 1.71 -10.54 -10.62
CA GLY A 69 2.28 -9.46 -9.83
C GLY A 69 1.32 -8.93 -8.76
N PHE A 70 1.89 -8.32 -7.72
CA PHE A 70 1.19 -7.98 -6.48
C PHE A 70 -0.08 -7.15 -6.70
N SER A 71 -0.07 -6.15 -7.60
CA SER A 71 -1.22 -5.26 -7.79
C SER A 71 -2.41 -5.99 -8.41
N LYS A 72 -2.19 -6.76 -9.50
CA LYS A 72 -3.26 -7.55 -10.15
C LYS A 72 -3.77 -8.65 -9.22
N ASN A 73 -2.88 -9.23 -8.43
CA ASN A 73 -3.23 -10.23 -7.43
C ASN A 73 -4.22 -9.66 -6.40
N PHE A 74 -3.94 -8.46 -5.84
CA PHE A 74 -4.87 -7.77 -4.96
C PHE A 74 -6.19 -7.39 -5.65
N ILE A 75 -6.13 -6.86 -6.88
CA ILE A 75 -7.32 -6.45 -7.65
C ILE A 75 -8.29 -7.64 -7.81
N THR A 76 -7.75 -8.81 -8.15
CA THR A 76 -8.55 -10.04 -8.30
C THR A 76 -9.16 -10.46 -6.96
N ALA A 77 -8.38 -10.44 -5.89
CA ALA A 77 -8.83 -10.81 -4.56
C ALA A 77 -9.91 -9.86 -4.01
N ILE A 78 -9.73 -8.53 -4.16
CA ILE A 78 -10.69 -7.52 -3.75
C ILE A 78 -12.02 -7.70 -4.50
N SER A 79 -11.96 -8.03 -5.80
CA SER A 79 -13.16 -8.26 -6.62
C SER A 79 -13.95 -9.49 -6.17
N ALA A 80 -13.32 -10.44 -5.49
CA ALA A 80 -13.97 -11.61 -4.92
C ALA A 80 -14.57 -11.36 -3.53
N ALA A 81 -14.26 -10.23 -2.88
CA ALA A 81 -14.72 -9.89 -1.56
C ALA A 81 -16.20 -9.43 -1.58
N SER A 82 -16.99 -9.88 -0.59
CA SER A 82 -18.41 -9.56 -0.48
C SER A 82 -18.75 -8.64 0.72
N GLY A 83 -17.79 -8.42 1.63
CA GLY A 83 -17.97 -7.60 2.82
C GLY A 83 -18.14 -6.11 2.53
N GLU A 84 -18.86 -5.44 3.42
CA GLU A 84 -19.04 -3.99 3.39
C GLU A 84 -17.72 -3.23 3.68
N TYR A 85 -16.92 -3.80 4.59
CA TYR A 85 -15.58 -3.32 4.92
C TYR A 85 -14.54 -4.33 4.45
N ILE A 86 -13.56 -3.86 3.69
CA ILE A 86 -12.49 -4.68 3.12
C ILE A 86 -11.16 -4.27 3.72
N PHE A 87 -10.54 -5.18 4.46
CA PHE A 87 -9.19 -5.04 5.02
C PHE A 87 -8.18 -5.67 4.08
N LEU A 88 -7.11 -4.96 3.76
CA LEU A 88 -5.99 -5.51 3.00
C LEU A 88 -4.92 -6.07 3.93
N SER A 89 -4.28 -7.14 3.49
CA SER A 89 -3.22 -7.84 4.22
C SER A 89 -2.12 -8.30 3.27
N ASP A 90 -0.87 -8.01 3.62
CA ASP A 90 0.27 -8.72 3.07
C ASP A 90 0.45 -10.05 3.81
N GLN A 91 1.29 -10.94 3.29
CA GLN A 91 1.46 -12.32 3.79
C GLN A 91 2.41 -12.44 5.00
N ASP A 92 3.13 -11.37 5.34
CA ASP A 92 4.36 -11.41 6.14
C ASP A 92 4.36 -10.44 7.35
N ASP A 93 3.21 -9.80 7.62
CA ASP A 93 2.99 -8.90 8.75
C ASP A 93 2.44 -9.62 9.98
N ILE A 94 2.15 -8.87 11.03
CA ILE A 94 1.41 -9.35 12.22
C ILE A 94 0.34 -8.32 12.58
N TRP A 95 -0.92 -8.73 12.61
CA TRP A 95 -2.01 -7.86 13.06
C TRP A 95 -2.10 -7.80 14.57
N LYS A 96 -2.33 -6.61 15.13
CA LYS A 96 -2.66 -6.49 16.56
C LYS A 96 -4.07 -7.00 16.81
N LYS A 97 -4.30 -7.62 17.97
CA LYS A 97 -5.54 -8.34 18.33
C LYS A 97 -6.83 -7.57 18.10
N ASP A 98 -6.81 -6.25 18.28
CA ASP A 98 -8.00 -5.40 18.15
C ASP A 98 -8.04 -4.57 16.85
N ARG A 99 -7.26 -4.96 15.81
CA ARG A 99 -7.18 -4.18 14.56
C ARG A 99 -8.54 -3.98 13.91
N ILE A 100 -9.29 -5.06 13.69
CA ILE A 100 -10.62 -4.98 13.06
C ILE A 100 -11.54 -4.15 13.93
N LYS A 101 -11.68 -4.49 15.21
CA LYS A 101 -12.53 -3.77 16.17
C LYS A 101 -12.24 -2.26 16.18
N ARG A 102 -10.97 -1.90 16.27
CA ARG A 102 -10.57 -0.49 16.38
C ARG A 102 -10.80 0.29 15.10
N ALA A 103 -10.46 -0.29 13.95
CA ALA A 103 -10.67 0.35 12.65
C ALA A 103 -12.16 0.59 12.38
N LEU A 104 -13.01 -0.41 12.66
CA LEU A 104 -14.47 -0.30 12.49
C LEU A 104 -15.06 0.77 13.41
N SER A 105 -14.71 0.77 14.70
CA SER A 105 -15.17 1.81 15.63
C SER A 105 -14.88 3.23 15.10
N VAL A 106 -13.68 3.46 14.52
CA VAL A 106 -13.31 4.77 13.96
C VAL A 106 -14.13 5.10 12.71
N MET A 107 -14.42 4.10 11.86
CA MET A 107 -15.16 4.31 10.62
C MET A 107 -16.67 4.48 10.87
N GLU A 108 -17.21 3.85 11.91
CA GLU A 108 -18.61 4.00 12.33
C GLU A 108 -18.84 5.33 13.05
N ASP A 109 -17.89 5.79 13.87
CA ASP A 109 -17.94 7.10 14.52
C ASP A 109 -17.87 8.27 13.52
N ASN A 110 -17.42 8.03 12.29
CA ASN A 110 -17.32 9.04 11.23
C ASN A 110 -17.67 8.44 9.85
N GLU A 111 -18.92 8.55 9.47
CA GLU A 111 -19.47 8.01 8.21
C GLU A 111 -18.78 8.56 6.94
N ASN A 112 -18.12 9.73 7.04
CA ASN A 112 -17.37 10.28 5.90
C ASN A 112 -16.12 9.48 5.55
N ILE A 113 -15.66 8.56 6.41
CA ILE A 113 -14.48 7.73 6.13
C ILE A 113 -14.86 6.68 5.09
N LEU A 114 -14.24 6.77 3.92
CA LEU A 114 -14.34 5.77 2.85
C LEU A 114 -13.13 4.84 2.83
N ALA A 115 -11.95 5.36 3.17
CA ALA A 115 -10.72 4.60 3.36
C ALA A 115 -9.99 5.12 4.60
N LEU A 116 -9.53 4.18 5.45
CA LEU A 116 -8.76 4.45 6.65
C LEU A 116 -7.42 3.71 6.54
N SER A 117 -6.32 4.44 6.71
CA SER A 117 -4.99 3.86 6.85
C SER A 117 -4.51 4.03 8.28
N SER A 118 -4.08 2.95 8.93
CA SER A 118 -3.52 3.01 10.29
C SER A 118 -2.01 3.25 10.28
N ALA A 119 -1.47 3.67 11.42
CA ALA A 119 -0.05 3.55 11.68
C ALA A 119 0.32 2.07 11.91
N PHE A 120 1.63 1.77 11.89
CA PHE A 120 2.17 0.44 12.12
C PHE A 120 3.53 0.52 12.81
N ASP A 121 3.84 -0.48 13.63
CA ASP A 121 5.17 -0.67 14.17
C ASP A 121 6.04 -1.37 13.13
N LEU A 122 7.36 -1.17 13.15
CA LEU A 122 8.29 -1.92 12.32
C LEU A 122 8.89 -3.05 13.14
N ILE A 123 8.90 -4.26 12.56
CA ILE A 123 9.57 -5.44 13.12
C ILE A 123 10.61 -5.97 12.13
N ASP A 124 11.62 -6.65 12.63
CA ASP A 124 12.59 -7.37 11.80
C ASP A 124 12.03 -8.72 11.32
N GLU A 125 12.88 -9.51 10.66
CA GLU A 125 12.50 -10.81 10.13
C GLU A 125 12.12 -11.83 11.24
N ASP A 126 12.61 -11.63 12.45
CA ASP A 126 12.34 -12.49 13.62
C ASP A 126 11.16 -11.97 14.46
N GLY A 127 10.50 -10.89 14.06
CA GLY A 127 9.35 -10.29 14.77
C GLY A 127 9.74 -9.33 15.88
N VAL A 128 11.03 -9.00 16.04
CA VAL A 128 11.49 -8.05 17.06
C VAL A 128 11.20 -6.61 16.63
N VAL A 129 10.64 -5.80 17.54
CA VAL A 129 10.28 -4.41 17.23
C VAL A 129 11.53 -3.56 17.00
N ILE A 130 11.71 -3.07 15.77
CA ILE A 130 12.77 -2.14 15.36
C ILE A 130 12.36 -0.69 15.67
N LYS A 131 11.09 -0.36 15.41
CA LYS A 131 10.57 0.99 15.57
C LYS A 131 9.08 0.98 15.88
N LYS A 132 8.69 1.65 16.98
CA LYS A 132 7.28 1.90 17.30
C LYS A 132 6.75 3.12 16.52
N ALA A 133 5.51 3.05 16.12
CA ALA A 133 4.79 4.21 15.60
C ALA A 133 4.53 5.25 16.71
N ASP A 134 4.32 6.49 16.29
CA ASP A 134 3.67 7.48 17.17
C ASP A 134 2.20 7.06 17.35
N ASN A 135 1.84 6.70 18.57
CA ASN A 135 0.54 6.11 18.90
C ASN A 135 -0.39 7.16 19.53
N SER A 136 -0.45 8.35 18.94
CA SER A 136 -1.25 9.49 19.43
C SER A 136 -2.76 9.27 19.31
N LYS A 137 -3.20 8.24 18.55
CA LYS A 137 -4.62 7.93 18.24
C LYS A 137 -5.36 9.06 17.51
N LYS A 138 -4.62 10.01 16.97
CA LYS A 138 -5.17 11.11 16.21
C LYS A 138 -5.75 10.63 14.88
N LEU A 139 -6.94 11.07 14.54
CA LEU A 139 -7.58 10.87 13.24
C LEU A 139 -7.37 12.10 12.38
N VAL A 140 -6.80 11.94 11.20
CA VAL A 140 -6.42 13.01 10.28
C VAL A 140 -7.09 12.79 8.93
N ASN A 141 -7.88 13.76 8.46
CA ASN A 141 -8.34 13.77 7.06
C ASN A 141 -7.18 14.20 6.16
N ILE A 142 -6.86 13.38 5.16
CA ILE A 142 -5.72 13.61 4.28
C ILE A 142 -6.10 14.54 3.15
N SER A 143 -5.36 15.63 3.01
CA SER A 143 -5.53 16.55 1.90
C SER A 143 -4.85 16.05 0.63
N GLN A 144 -5.35 16.50 -0.55
CA GLN A 144 -4.73 16.19 -1.83
C GLN A 144 -3.25 16.61 -1.88
N LYS A 145 -2.92 17.77 -1.33
CA LYS A 145 -1.54 18.27 -1.26
C LYS A 145 -0.65 17.36 -0.43
N GLU A 146 -1.15 16.84 0.68
CA GLU A 146 -0.42 15.92 1.55
C GLU A 146 -0.21 14.57 0.87
N PHE A 147 -1.25 14.01 0.27
CA PHE A 147 -1.18 12.75 -0.46
C PHE A 147 -0.16 12.79 -1.60
N ILE A 148 -0.17 13.83 -2.43
CA ILE A 148 0.77 13.97 -3.55
C ILE A 148 2.21 14.07 -3.03
N LYS A 149 2.44 14.83 -1.94
CA LYS A 149 3.77 15.01 -1.37
C LYS A 149 4.28 13.80 -0.59
N HIS A 150 3.39 13.04 -0.01
CA HIS A 150 3.67 11.91 0.88
C HIS A 150 2.74 10.72 0.59
N PRO A 151 2.82 10.09 -0.61
CA PRO A 151 1.94 9.00 -0.98
C PRO A 151 2.34 7.68 -0.27
N LYS A 152 2.38 7.69 1.07
CA LYS A 152 2.82 6.57 1.92
C LYS A 152 1.65 6.03 2.72
N PHE A 153 0.72 5.40 2.02
CA PHE A 153 -0.46 4.76 2.59
C PHE A 153 -0.54 3.33 2.05
N PRO A 154 0.32 2.43 2.56
CA PRO A 154 0.46 1.08 2.00
C PRO A 154 -0.79 0.23 2.25
N GLY A 155 -1.07 -0.66 1.31
CA GLY A 155 -2.26 -1.52 1.31
C GLY A 155 -2.44 -2.29 2.60
N MET A 156 -1.38 -2.90 3.14
CA MET A 156 -1.45 -3.71 4.36
C MET A 156 -1.97 -2.96 5.60
N ALA A 157 -1.89 -1.61 5.59
CA ALA A 157 -2.40 -0.78 6.69
C ALA A 157 -3.83 -0.27 6.46
N MET A 158 -4.48 -0.68 5.36
CA MET A 158 -5.76 -0.12 4.93
C MET A 158 -6.96 -0.98 5.30
N VAL A 159 -8.07 -0.26 5.51
CA VAL A 159 -9.44 -0.76 5.38
C VAL A 159 -10.26 0.28 4.61
N PHE A 160 -11.19 -0.17 3.78
CA PHE A 160 -12.05 0.72 3.00
C PHE A 160 -13.46 0.13 2.84
N LYS A 161 -14.43 1.01 2.56
CA LYS A 161 -15.81 0.62 2.25
C LYS A 161 -15.88 0.02 0.84
N LYS A 162 -16.61 -1.08 0.66
CA LYS A 162 -16.80 -1.77 -0.62
C LYS A 162 -17.34 -0.85 -1.72
N GLU A 163 -18.21 0.09 -1.39
CA GLU A 163 -18.75 1.07 -2.33
C GLU A 163 -17.66 1.85 -3.08
N LEU A 164 -16.50 2.06 -2.44
CA LEU A 164 -15.36 2.73 -3.07
C LEU A 164 -14.74 1.84 -4.16
N TRP A 165 -14.65 0.53 -3.92
CA TRP A 165 -14.19 -0.43 -4.92
C TRP A 165 -15.17 -0.55 -6.09
N GLU A 166 -16.45 -0.65 -5.79
CA GLU A 166 -17.50 -0.68 -6.81
C GLU A 166 -17.47 0.58 -7.69
N TYR A 167 -17.25 1.74 -7.10
CA TYR A 167 -17.08 2.98 -7.83
C TYR A 167 -15.88 2.93 -8.79
N LEU A 168 -14.75 2.38 -8.36
CA LEU A 168 -13.56 2.21 -9.19
C LEU A 168 -13.79 1.26 -10.36
N GLN A 169 -14.52 0.16 -10.14
CA GLN A 169 -14.77 -0.86 -11.16
C GLN A 169 -15.80 -0.42 -12.22
N HIS A 170 -16.95 0.12 -11.78
CA HIS A 170 -18.06 0.43 -12.69
C HIS A 170 -17.81 1.65 -13.58
N ASN A 171 -16.97 2.56 -13.19
CA ASN A 171 -16.78 3.82 -13.91
C ASN A 171 -15.59 3.84 -14.86
N GLY A 172 -14.82 2.75 -14.95
CA GLY A 172 -13.62 2.69 -15.79
C GLY A 172 -12.63 3.83 -15.52
N LYS A 173 -12.59 4.29 -14.26
CA LYS A 173 -11.80 5.45 -13.81
C LYS A 173 -10.32 5.13 -13.67
N VAL A 174 -9.99 3.86 -13.67
CA VAL A 174 -8.63 3.37 -13.49
C VAL A 174 -8.25 2.47 -14.65
N ASP A 175 -7.10 2.74 -15.23
CA ASP A 175 -6.43 1.85 -16.16
C ASP A 175 -5.47 0.93 -15.39
N TRP A 176 -5.97 -0.25 -15.04
CA TRP A 176 -5.20 -1.24 -14.28
C TRP A 176 -4.02 -1.83 -15.06
N GLU A 177 -4.00 -1.69 -16.39
CA GLU A 177 -2.88 -2.14 -17.24
C GLU A 177 -1.71 -1.14 -17.26
N SER A 178 -1.93 0.09 -16.76
CA SER A 178 -0.88 1.12 -16.66
C SER A 178 0.21 0.80 -15.62
N GLY A 179 0.01 -0.23 -14.78
CA GLY A 179 0.89 -0.53 -13.66
C GLY A 179 0.58 0.24 -12.38
N ILE A 180 -0.59 0.90 -12.31
CA ILE A 180 -1.05 1.58 -11.10
C ILE A 180 -1.17 0.62 -9.91
N ALA A 181 -0.70 1.06 -8.74
CA ALA A 181 -0.86 0.30 -7.51
C ALA A 181 -2.31 0.37 -7.01
N HIS A 182 -2.86 -0.80 -6.62
CA HIS A 182 -4.25 -0.92 -6.15
C HIS A 182 -4.54 -0.02 -4.94
N ASP A 183 -3.63 0.02 -3.97
CA ASP A 183 -3.74 0.84 -2.76
C ASP A 183 -3.69 2.34 -3.07
N TRP A 184 -2.84 2.74 -4.01
CA TRP A 184 -2.77 4.14 -4.44
C TRP A 184 -4.07 4.57 -5.13
N ALA A 185 -4.63 3.73 -6.01
CA ALA A 185 -5.89 4.01 -6.70
C ALA A 185 -7.07 4.17 -5.73
N ILE A 186 -7.20 3.25 -4.77
CA ILE A 186 -8.24 3.28 -3.73
C ILE A 186 -8.12 4.56 -2.90
N ASN A 187 -6.92 4.87 -2.41
CA ASN A 187 -6.66 6.07 -1.62
C ASN A 187 -6.94 7.36 -2.41
N TYR A 188 -6.53 7.40 -3.69
CA TYR A 188 -6.74 8.57 -4.54
C TYR A 188 -8.23 8.87 -4.74
N VAL A 189 -9.06 7.85 -4.99
CA VAL A 189 -10.51 8.04 -5.15
C VAL A 189 -11.18 8.39 -3.83
N ALA A 190 -10.78 7.77 -2.72
CA ALA A 190 -11.25 8.17 -1.39
C ALA A 190 -10.92 9.65 -1.10
N LEU A 191 -9.72 10.09 -1.46
CA LEU A 191 -9.27 11.47 -1.34
C LEU A 191 -10.15 12.44 -2.15
N LYS A 192 -10.49 12.12 -3.40
CA LYS A 192 -11.38 12.92 -4.25
C LYS A 192 -12.75 13.13 -3.60
N LYS A 193 -13.24 12.11 -2.90
CA LYS A 193 -14.49 12.14 -2.14
C LYS A 193 -14.32 12.72 -0.73
N ARG A 194 -13.13 13.25 -0.35
CA ARG A 194 -12.76 13.73 0.99
C ARG A 194 -12.93 12.69 2.09
N GLY A 195 -12.93 11.41 1.71
CA GLY A 195 -13.14 10.27 2.58
C GLY A 195 -11.87 9.49 2.92
N MET A 196 -10.67 10.02 2.64
CA MET A 196 -9.42 9.40 3.03
C MET A 196 -8.94 9.93 4.37
N TYR A 197 -8.73 9.01 5.33
CA TYR A 197 -8.27 9.34 6.67
C TYR A 197 -7.08 8.47 7.09
N LYS A 198 -6.25 9.03 7.97
CA LYS A 198 -5.18 8.32 8.65
C LYS A 198 -5.43 8.31 10.14
N LEU A 199 -5.34 7.13 10.73
CA LEU A 199 -5.34 6.93 12.19
C LEU A 199 -3.89 6.81 12.66
N GLU A 200 -3.45 7.70 13.53
CA GLU A 200 -2.13 7.66 14.17
C GLU A 200 -2.15 6.71 15.38
N GLU A 201 -2.62 5.50 15.16
CA GLU A 201 -2.61 4.37 16.09
C GLU A 201 -2.09 3.15 15.36
N SER A 202 -1.11 2.47 15.96
CA SER A 202 -0.52 1.26 15.39
C SER A 202 -1.46 0.08 15.56
N LEU A 203 -1.99 -0.43 14.43
CA LEU A 203 -2.91 -1.57 14.41
C LEU A 203 -2.27 -2.86 13.87
N LEU A 204 -1.02 -2.80 13.43
CA LEU A 204 -0.25 -3.96 12.95
C LEU A 204 1.25 -3.72 13.14
N CYS A 205 2.02 -4.78 12.97
CA CYS A 205 3.47 -4.76 12.88
C CYS A 205 3.86 -5.10 11.43
N TYR A 206 4.54 -4.16 10.76
CA TYR A 206 5.06 -4.32 9.41
C TYR A 206 6.45 -4.97 9.47
N ARG A 207 6.58 -6.14 8.86
CA ARG A 207 7.84 -6.88 8.85
C ARG A 207 8.80 -6.37 7.78
N GLN A 208 10.06 -6.24 8.15
CA GLN A 208 11.15 -5.84 7.26
C GLN A 208 12.08 -7.01 7.00
N HIS A 209 12.14 -7.47 5.75
CA HIS A 209 13.07 -8.52 5.29
C HIS A 209 13.53 -8.25 3.85
N SER A 210 14.48 -9.03 3.36
CA SER A 210 15.12 -8.84 2.05
C SER A 210 14.17 -8.96 0.85
N PHE A 211 13.05 -9.64 1.01
CA PHE A 211 12.08 -9.92 -0.05
C PHE A 211 10.88 -8.94 -0.10
N ASN A 212 10.80 -7.96 0.80
CA ASN A 212 9.73 -6.96 0.74
C ASN A 212 9.77 -6.20 -0.59
N THR A 213 8.64 -6.06 -1.27
CA THR A 213 8.54 -5.36 -2.56
C THR A 213 8.97 -3.89 -2.45
N PHE A 214 8.66 -3.22 -1.34
CA PHE A 214 8.99 -1.82 -1.05
C PHE A 214 9.91 -1.64 0.16
N GLY A 215 10.11 -2.66 1.00
CA GLY A 215 10.89 -2.59 2.25
C GLY A 215 12.40 -2.65 2.09
N THR A 216 12.90 -3.18 0.97
CA THR A 216 14.34 -3.39 0.69
C THR A 216 15.16 -2.11 0.47
N ALA A 217 14.58 -0.94 0.76
CA ALA A 217 15.35 0.30 0.77
C ALA A 217 16.50 0.29 1.80
N MET A 218 16.50 -0.64 2.77
CA MET A 218 17.54 -0.78 3.79
C MET A 218 18.42 -2.02 3.63
N ALA A 219 17.98 -3.09 2.95
CA ALA A 219 18.81 -4.28 2.69
C ALA A 219 19.65 -4.07 1.43
N GLY A 220 20.98 -4.06 1.59
CA GLY A 220 21.94 -3.74 0.53
C GLY A 220 21.95 -4.75 -0.62
N GLY A 221 21.55 -4.34 -1.80
CA GLY A 221 21.65 -5.15 -3.03
C GLY A 221 21.42 -4.35 -4.31
N PHE A 222 20.63 -3.28 -4.25
CA PHE A 222 20.45 -2.37 -5.39
C PHE A 222 21.12 -1.03 -5.12
N ASN A 223 21.68 -0.41 -6.15
CA ASN A 223 22.12 0.97 -6.10
C ASN A 223 20.98 1.86 -5.59
N GLN A 224 21.24 2.72 -4.63
CA GLN A 224 20.22 3.63 -4.05
C GLN A 224 19.56 4.51 -5.13
N LYS A 225 20.30 4.83 -6.19
CA LYS A 225 19.82 5.57 -7.36
C LYS A 225 18.73 4.80 -8.10
N ASP A 226 18.93 3.51 -8.36
CA ASP A 226 17.95 2.67 -9.08
C ASP A 226 16.66 2.49 -8.30
N LYS A 227 16.77 2.29 -6.97
CA LYS A 227 15.61 2.24 -6.07
C LYS A 227 14.81 3.55 -6.12
N ARG A 228 15.51 4.67 -6.16
CA ARG A 228 14.89 5.99 -6.20
C ARG A 228 14.17 6.22 -7.54
N ILE A 229 14.82 5.86 -8.64
CA ILE A 229 14.23 5.92 -9.99
C ILE A 229 12.99 5.01 -10.07
N LYS A 230 13.06 3.79 -9.53
CA LYS A 230 11.91 2.87 -9.48
C LYS A 230 10.72 3.47 -8.73
N LEU A 231 10.97 4.10 -7.57
CA LEU A 231 9.92 4.80 -6.81
C LEU A 231 9.31 5.95 -7.62
N ILE A 232 10.14 6.75 -8.30
CA ILE A 232 9.66 7.88 -9.12
C ILE A 232 8.82 7.37 -10.30
N LYS A 233 9.24 6.28 -10.95
CA LYS A 233 8.47 5.63 -12.03
C LYS A 233 7.09 5.16 -11.53
N SER A 234 7.04 4.51 -10.38
CA SER A 234 5.78 4.09 -9.76
C SER A 234 4.81 5.26 -9.51
N LEU A 235 5.32 6.44 -9.09
CA LEU A 235 4.48 7.63 -8.94
C LEU A 235 3.90 8.12 -10.28
N MET A 236 4.65 7.98 -11.36
CA MET A 236 4.18 8.34 -12.71
C MET A 236 3.14 7.34 -13.22
N ASP A 237 3.37 6.05 -13.04
CA ASP A 237 2.45 4.98 -13.44
C ASP A 237 1.12 5.10 -12.68
N ASN A 238 1.18 5.42 -11.39
CA ASN A 238 0.00 5.71 -10.57
C ASN A 238 -0.80 6.91 -11.13
N ALA A 239 -0.12 8.00 -11.51
CA ALA A 239 -0.80 9.17 -12.06
C ALA A 239 -1.38 8.90 -13.46
N ARG A 240 -0.68 8.13 -14.30
CA ARG A 240 -1.15 7.73 -15.64
C ARG A 240 -2.34 6.78 -15.59
N GLY A 241 -2.41 5.93 -14.56
CA GLY A 241 -3.49 4.96 -14.40
C GLY A 241 -4.84 5.58 -14.02
N ILE A 242 -4.89 6.84 -13.60
CA ILE A 242 -6.15 7.54 -13.29
C ILE A 242 -6.68 8.24 -14.54
N LYS A 243 -7.93 7.97 -14.87
CA LYS A 243 -8.67 8.74 -15.89
C LYS A 243 -9.27 9.99 -15.25
N ALA A 244 -8.80 11.15 -15.64
CA ALA A 244 -9.27 12.43 -15.09
C ALA A 244 -10.79 12.65 -15.37
N GLU A 245 -11.47 13.21 -14.39
CA GLU A 245 -12.90 13.57 -14.47
C GLU A 245 -13.11 15.06 -14.73
N SER A 246 -12.03 15.83 -14.69
CA SER A 246 -12.07 17.28 -14.96
C SER A 246 -10.74 17.74 -15.55
N GLN A 247 -10.78 18.87 -16.26
CA GLN A 247 -9.58 19.50 -16.81
C GLN A 247 -8.57 19.90 -15.72
N SER A 248 -9.03 20.27 -14.52
CA SER A 248 -8.14 20.59 -13.40
C SER A 248 -7.42 19.36 -12.87
N GLU A 249 -8.09 18.21 -12.84
CA GLU A 249 -7.51 16.93 -12.46
C GLU A 249 -6.51 16.43 -13.49
N GLU A 250 -6.87 16.52 -14.78
CA GLU A 250 -5.99 16.19 -15.90
C GLU A 250 -4.66 16.97 -15.80
N LYS A 251 -4.74 18.29 -15.65
CA LYS A 251 -3.55 19.15 -15.45
C LYS A 251 -2.73 18.78 -14.23
N LEU A 252 -3.37 18.31 -13.15
CA LEU A 252 -2.67 17.86 -11.95
C LEU A 252 -1.90 16.57 -12.23
N LEU A 253 -2.56 15.56 -12.81
CA LEU A 253 -1.97 14.26 -13.12
C LEU A 253 -0.83 14.38 -14.14
N GLU A 254 -1.04 15.12 -15.22
CA GLU A 254 0.01 15.47 -16.18
C GLU A 254 1.19 16.20 -15.52
N GLY A 255 0.88 17.11 -14.60
CA GLY A 255 1.89 17.84 -13.84
C GLY A 255 2.73 16.91 -12.96
N ILE A 256 2.14 15.88 -12.33
CA ILE A 256 2.86 14.85 -11.56
C ILE A 256 3.78 14.06 -12.49
N VAL A 257 3.29 13.64 -13.64
CA VAL A 257 4.06 12.88 -14.65
C VAL A 257 5.24 13.71 -15.14
N SER A 258 4.98 14.90 -15.70
CA SER A 258 6.01 15.79 -16.27
C SER A 258 7.08 16.20 -15.23
N PHE A 259 6.65 16.47 -13.98
CA PHE A 259 7.57 16.76 -12.88
C PHE A 259 8.53 15.59 -12.64
N ASN A 260 8.00 14.37 -12.57
CA ASN A 260 8.80 13.18 -12.27
C ASN A 260 9.66 12.71 -13.46
N GLU A 261 9.22 12.89 -14.69
CA GLU A 261 10.04 12.65 -15.90
C GLU A 261 11.33 13.49 -15.89
N LYS A 262 11.20 14.79 -15.57
CA LYS A 262 12.39 15.66 -15.43
C LYS A 262 13.30 15.23 -14.29
N ARG A 263 12.74 14.75 -13.16
CA ARG A 263 13.53 14.20 -12.04
C ARG A 263 14.35 12.99 -12.50
N ILE A 264 13.73 12.04 -13.19
CA ILE A 264 14.43 10.85 -13.73
C ILE A 264 15.56 11.30 -14.68
N ASN A 265 15.27 12.19 -15.62
CA ASN A 265 16.28 12.70 -16.54
C ASN A 265 17.49 13.32 -15.84
N PHE A 266 17.26 14.11 -14.78
CA PHE A 266 18.34 14.69 -13.99
C PHE A 266 19.12 13.65 -13.20
N TYR A 267 18.46 12.58 -12.71
CA TYR A 267 19.12 11.46 -12.07
C TYR A 267 20.00 10.67 -13.03
N GLU A 268 19.49 10.35 -14.22
CA GLU A 268 20.20 9.55 -15.24
C GLU A 268 21.46 10.26 -15.74
N HIS A 269 21.44 11.60 -15.82
CA HIS A 269 22.54 12.41 -16.31
C HIS A 269 23.39 13.07 -15.20
N ASP A 270 23.24 12.64 -13.93
CA ASP A 270 23.99 13.14 -12.76
C ASP A 270 23.95 14.67 -12.58
N ARG A 271 22.84 15.31 -12.92
CA ARG A 271 22.64 16.76 -12.88
C ARG A 271 22.02 17.22 -11.55
N LEU A 272 22.70 16.95 -10.42
CA LEU A 272 22.18 17.23 -9.07
C LEU A 272 21.70 18.68 -8.90
N LEU A 273 22.46 19.68 -9.32
CA LEU A 273 22.06 21.08 -9.16
C LEU A 273 20.75 21.40 -9.89
N ARG A 274 20.59 20.88 -11.13
CA ARG A 274 19.37 21.06 -11.90
C ARG A 274 18.18 20.31 -11.29
N LEU A 275 18.42 19.12 -10.73
CA LEU A 275 17.45 18.37 -9.97
C LEU A 275 16.91 19.20 -8.80
N LEU A 276 17.81 19.75 -7.97
CA LEU A 276 17.43 20.55 -6.81
C LEU A 276 16.67 21.83 -7.20
N LEU A 277 17.14 22.57 -8.20
CA LEU A 277 16.43 23.76 -8.70
C LEU A 277 15.03 23.41 -9.19
N HIS A 278 14.89 22.28 -9.91
CA HIS A 278 13.59 21.80 -10.37
C HIS A 278 12.67 21.41 -9.21
N GLU A 279 13.17 20.68 -8.21
CA GLU A 279 12.40 20.23 -7.05
C GLU A 279 11.93 21.40 -6.18
N PHE A 280 12.81 22.37 -5.90
CA PHE A 280 12.45 23.58 -5.14
C PHE A 280 11.44 24.45 -5.88
N ALA A 281 11.55 24.57 -7.20
CA ALA A 281 10.56 25.31 -8.01
C ALA A 281 9.17 24.62 -8.03
N HIS A 282 9.11 23.31 -7.77
CA HIS A 282 7.89 22.50 -7.88
C HIS A 282 7.47 21.85 -6.56
N MET A 283 7.68 22.52 -5.42
CA MET A 283 7.33 22.00 -4.08
C MET A 283 5.85 21.65 -3.87
N LYS A 284 4.99 21.92 -4.84
CA LYS A 284 3.60 21.42 -4.81
C LYS A 284 3.51 19.89 -5.03
N TYR A 285 4.50 19.29 -5.69
CA TYR A 285 4.55 17.87 -6.02
C TYR A 285 5.49 17.05 -5.13
N ILE A 286 6.36 17.70 -4.34
CA ILE A 286 7.39 17.02 -3.56
C ILE A 286 7.54 17.64 -2.18
N SER A 287 7.96 16.84 -1.21
CA SER A 287 8.28 17.29 0.15
C SER A 287 9.77 17.57 0.34
N LEU A 288 10.11 18.43 1.30
CA LEU A 288 11.50 18.66 1.71
C LEU A 288 12.22 17.37 2.09
N ARG A 289 11.54 16.45 2.77
CA ARG A 289 12.12 15.13 3.13
C ARG A 289 12.48 14.33 1.88
N SER A 290 11.67 14.37 0.83
CA SER A 290 11.97 13.73 -0.45
C SER A 290 13.18 14.39 -1.13
N ILE A 291 13.26 15.71 -1.14
CA ILE A 291 14.40 16.47 -1.69
C ILE A 291 15.70 16.08 -0.96
N MET A 292 15.68 16.02 0.37
CA MET A 292 16.83 15.57 1.17
C MET A 292 17.23 14.13 0.84
N GLY A 293 16.25 13.25 0.59
CA GLY A 293 16.49 11.88 0.13
C GLY A 293 17.19 11.85 -1.24
N ASP A 294 16.83 12.77 -2.14
CA ASP A 294 17.44 12.88 -3.48
C ASP A 294 18.88 13.40 -3.40
N ILE A 295 19.14 14.37 -2.52
CA ILE A 295 20.51 14.85 -2.22
C ILE A 295 21.37 13.69 -1.72
N TYR A 296 20.90 12.98 -0.69
CA TYR A 296 21.64 11.86 -0.09
C TYR A 296 21.97 10.76 -1.11
N THR A 297 20.98 10.39 -1.95
CA THR A 297 21.14 9.36 -2.97
C THR A 297 22.21 9.76 -4.01
N ASN A 298 22.18 11.02 -4.47
CA ASN A 298 23.15 11.51 -5.46
C ASN A 298 24.58 11.63 -4.88
N LEU A 299 24.73 12.03 -3.62
CA LEU A 299 26.05 12.14 -2.98
C LEU A 299 26.69 10.77 -2.74
N ARG A 300 25.94 9.77 -2.31
CA ARG A 300 26.46 8.40 -2.11
C ARG A 300 26.77 7.66 -3.41
N GLY A 301 26.03 7.94 -4.49
CA GLY A 301 26.29 7.33 -5.80
C GLY A 301 27.59 7.80 -6.47
N ARG A 302 28.20 8.90 -5.99
CA ARG A 302 29.48 9.43 -6.52
C ARG A 302 30.72 8.83 -5.84
N ASN A 303 30.53 8.12 -4.73
CA ASN A 303 31.62 7.54 -3.94
C ASN A 303 31.83 6.02 -4.18
N ARG A 304 31.37 5.51 -5.32
CA ARG A 304 31.61 4.12 -5.72
C ARG A 304 32.12 4.02 -7.15
#